data_5627f04c898b0cdd978be8c013cf7727
#
_entry.id   5627f04c898b0cdd978be8c013cf7727
#
_cell.length_a   1.000
_cell.length_b   1.000
_cell.length_c   1.000
_cell.angle_alpha   90.00
_cell.angle_beta   90.00
_cell.angle_gamma   90.00
#
_symmetry.space_group_name_H-M   'P 1'
#
loop_
_entity.id
_entity.type
_entity.pdbx_description
1 polymer ?
#
loop_
_entity_poly.entity_id
_entity_poly.type
_entity_poly.pdbx_seq_one_letter_code
_entity_poly.pdbx_strand_id
1 'polypeptide(L)'
;MPNPNKTILESLNSQPEFKGKTALFGSLDVFPYIVNRERSGVYVNAGFETFDAVRSKEVTLLNQMQSEIPSPWHNVRLDSFTYRFAKQYLLNKQPRLLVISLGETDDFAHNGKYDAYLKSAKQSDAFIRDLWQTIQQTPGYKDNTTMIITTDHGRGSHADDWQHHSSKRALARSEQGKQRFPNGIVGSEHIWLAAIGPDIKATGLIKPSNELKQAQVAATVLNILGVNSQQVNPKMAAPIKEILK
;
A
#
# COMPACT_ATOMS: atom_id res chain seq x y z
N MET A 1 5.85 -15.25 -11.37
CA MET A 1 5.74 -16.36 -10.40
C MET A 1 5.18 -15.84 -9.09
N PRO A 2 4.28 -16.58 -8.43
CA PRO A 2 3.79 -16.20 -7.10
C PRO A 2 4.93 -16.13 -6.08
N ASN A 3 4.79 -15.21 -5.12
CA ASN A 3 5.76 -15.02 -4.04
C ASN A 3 5.89 -16.31 -3.21
N PRO A 4 7.08 -16.89 -3.06
CA PRO A 4 7.28 -18.08 -2.24
C PRO A 4 7.20 -17.79 -0.74
N ASN A 5 7.47 -16.54 -0.33
CA ASN A 5 7.45 -16.13 1.06
C ASN A 5 6.02 -15.86 1.54
N LYS A 6 5.76 -16.16 2.82
CA LYS A 6 4.50 -15.77 3.46
C LYS A 6 4.49 -14.29 3.79
N THR A 7 3.41 -13.60 3.42
CA THR A 7 3.15 -12.21 3.84
C THR A 7 2.43 -12.17 5.18
N ILE A 8 2.40 -10.99 5.83
CA ILE A 8 1.57 -10.82 7.04
C ILE A 8 0.09 -10.99 6.76
N LEU A 9 -0.38 -10.64 5.54
CA LEU A 9 -1.77 -10.85 5.14
C LEU A 9 -2.13 -12.35 5.15
N GLU A 10 -1.24 -13.20 4.60
CA GLU A 10 -1.42 -14.65 4.61
C GLU A 10 -1.39 -15.19 6.04
N SER A 11 -0.44 -14.71 6.85
CA SER A 11 -0.29 -15.15 8.24
C SER A 11 -1.52 -14.77 9.09
N LEU A 12 -2.08 -13.58 8.89
CA LEU A 12 -3.33 -13.17 9.51
C LEU A 12 -4.51 -13.99 8.99
N ASN A 13 -4.67 -14.11 7.66
CA ASN A 13 -5.80 -14.82 7.08
C ASN A 13 -5.86 -16.32 7.46
N SER A 14 -4.72 -16.90 7.90
CA SER A 14 -4.67 -18.26 8.42
C SER A 14 -5.17 -18.41 9.87
N GLN A 15 -5.35 -17.29 10.60
CA GLN A 15 -5.86 -17.29 11.98
C GLN A 15 -7.38 -17.15 11.98
N PRO A 16 -8.12 -17.89 12.83
CA PRO A 16 -9.58 -17.92 12.83
C PRO A 16 -10.23 -16.53 12.90
N GLU A 17 -9.71 -15.64 13.77
CA GLU A 17 -10.25 -14.30 14.00
C GLU A 17 -10.03 -13.32 12.83
N PHE A 18 -9.09 -13.63 11.92
CA PHE A 18 -8.78 -12.81 10.76
C PHE A 18 -9.22 -13.44 9.43
N LYS A 19 -9.65 -14.70 9.46
CA LYS A 19 -10.02 -15.44 8.25
C LYS A 19 -11.13 -14.73 7.48
N GLY A 20 -10.84 -14.36 6.22
CA GLY A 20 -11.75 -13.58 5.37
C GLY A 20 -11.90 -12.11 5.80
N LYS A 21 -11.08 -11.63 6.76
CA LYS A 21 -11.07 -10.25 7.25
C LYS A 21 -9.80 -9.50 6.86
N THR A 22 -9.00 -10.04 5.95
CA THR A 22 -7.84 -9.39 5.34
C THR A 22 -8.07 -9.20 3.87
N ALA A 23 -7.77 -8.01 3.35
CA ALA A 23 -7.93 -7.71 1.93
C ALA A 23 -6.84 -6.77 1.43
N LEU A 24 -6.57 -6.83 0.11
CA LEU A 24 -5.67 -5.92 -0.59
C LEU A 24 -6.34 -5.39 -1.86
N PHE A 25 -6.22 -4.09 -2.07
CA PHE A 25 -6.59 -3.41 -3.31
C PHE A 25 -5.36 -2.72 -3.88
N GLY A 26 -5.04 -3.01 -5.14
CA GLY A 26 -3.84 -2.46 -5.79
C GLY A 26 -4.12 -1.93 -7.17
N SER A 27 -3.49 -0.80 -7.54
CA SER A 27 -3.58 -0.28 -8.90
C SER A 27 -2.76 -1.14 -9.87
N LEU A 28 -1.62 -1.66 -9.43
CA LEU A 28 -0.75 -2.53 -10.23
C LEU A 28 -1.25 -3.98 -10.21
N ASP A 29 -1.25 -4.64 -11.36
CA ASP A 29 -1.78 -5.99 -11.59
C ASP A 29 -0.95 -7.13 -10.95
N VAL A 30 0.22 -6.84 -10.41
CA VAL A 30 1.14 -7.82 -9.81
C VAL A 30 0.74 -8.26 -8.40
N PHE A 31 -0.14 -7.55 -7.71
CA PHE A 31 -0.47 -7.82 -6.31
C PHE A 31 -1.02 -9.22 -6.02
N PRO A 32 -1.82 -9.87 -6.89
CA PRO A 32 -2.21 -11.27 -6.69
C PRO A 32 -1.02 -12.22 -6.55
N TYR A 33 0.07 -11.95 -7.25
CA TYR A 33 1.31 -12.72 -7.17
C TYR A 33 2.14 -12.36 -5.94
N ILE A 34 2.15 -11.08 -5.53
CA ILE A 34 2.87 -10.61 -4.33
C ILE A 34 2.32 -11.27 -3.06
N VAL A 35 1.00 -11.33 -2.91
CA VAL A 35 0.37 -11.99 -1.75
C VAL A 35 0.14 -13.48 -1.95
N ASN A 36 0.49 -14.03 -3.12
CA ASN A 36 0.20 -15.41 -3.51
C ASN A 36 -1.26 -15.77 -3.22
N ARG A 37 -2.19 -15.08 -3.91
CA ARG A 37 -3.64 -15.13 -3.67
C ARG A 37 -4.19 -16.54 -3.54
N GLU A 38 -3.74 -17.46 -4.40
CA GLU A 38 -4.18 -18.86 -4.39
C GLU A 38 -3.83 -19.56 -3.08
N ARG A 39 -2.59 -19.41 -2.61
CA ARG A 39 -2.12 -20.04 -1.37
C ARG A 39 -2.66 -19.32 -0.13
N SER A 40 -2.66 -18.00 -0.14
CA SER A 40 -3.01 -17.19 1.02
C SER A 40 -4.52 -17.13 1.30
N GLY A 41 -5.35 -17.32 0.27
CA GLY A 41 -6.79 -17.13 0.35
C GLY A 41 -7.22 -15.69 0.71
N VAL A 42 -6.30 -14.72 0.66
CA VAL A 42 -6.58 -13.30 0.91
C VAL A 42 -7.37 -12.74 -0.26
N TYR A 43 -8.41 -11.96 0.03
CA TYR A 43 -9.11 -11.24 -1.02
C TYR A 43 -8.21 -10.16 -1.62
N VAL A 44 -7.99 -10.24 -2.92
CA VAL A 44 -7.20 -9.25 -3.67
C VAL A 44 -8.00 -8.80 -4.87
N ASN A 45 -8.07 -7.49 -5.09
CA ASN A 45 -8.57 -6.91 -6.33
C ASN A 45 -7.52 -5.92 -6.86
N ALA A 46 -6.93 -6.21 -8.00
CA ALA A 46 -5.77 -5.48 -8.50
C ALA A 46 -5.78 -5.32 -10.02
N GLY A 47 -5.07 -4.32 -10.52
CA GLY A 47 -5.05 -4.01 -11.94
C GLY A 47 -6.46 -3.80 -12.48
N PHE A 48 -6.76 -4.37 -13.63
CA PHE A 48 -8.06 -4.22 -14.29
C PHE A 48 -9.09 -5.28 -13.93
N GLU A 49 -8.89 -6.00 -12.80
CA GLU A 49 -9.86 -6.99 -12.33
C GLU A 49 -11.21 -6.34 -12.01
N THR A 50 -12.28 -6.99 -12.45
CA THR A 50 -13.65 -6.62 -12.05
C THR A 50 -13.80 -6.77 -10.54
N PHE A 51 -14.43 -5.82 -9.88
CA PHE A 51 -14.75 -5.90 -8.47
C PHE A 51 -16.11 -6.57 -8.27
N ASP A 52 -16.14 -7.76 -7.70
CA ASP A 52 -17.32 -8.63 -7.57
C ASP A 52 -17.74 -8.95 -6.12
N ALA A 53 -16.90 -8.57 -5.14
CA ALA A 53 -17.16 -8.87 -3.73
C ALA A 53 -18.40 -8.18 -3.15
N VAL A 54 -18.86 -7.10 -3.77
CA VAL A 54 -20.03 -6.32 -3.38
C VAL A 54 -20.94 -6.14 -4.59
N ARG A 55 -22.25 -6.40 -4.40
CA ARG A 55 -23.26 -6.20 -5.44
C ARG A 55 -24.06 -4.94 -5.12
N SER A 56 -23.84 -3.88 -5.89
CA SER A 56 -24.60 -2.63 -5.80
C SER A 56 -24.62 -1.92 -7.16
N LYS A 57 -25.55 -0.98 -7.34
CA LYS A 57 -25.61 -0.14 -8.56
C LYS A 57 -24.31 0.67 -8.72
N GLU A 58 -23.75 1.16 -7.62
CA GLU A 58 -22.49 1.92 -7.62
C GLU A 58 -21.32 1.04 -8.10
N VAL A 59 -21.20 -0.18 -7.57
CA VAL A 59 -20.15 -1.12 -8.00
C VAL A 59 -20.30 -1.51 -9.47
N THR A 60 -21.54 -1.73 -9.93
CA THR A 60 -21.81 -2.01 -11.35
C THR A 60 -21.36 -0.86 -12.23
N LEU A 61 -21.71 0.39 -11.86
CA LEU A 61 -21.29 1.58 -12.58
C LEU A 61 -19.74 1.74 -12.58
N LEU A 62 -19.09 1.55 -11.43
CA LEU A 62 -17.64 1.64 -11.33
C LEU A 62 -16.91 0.61 -12.21
N ASN A 63 -17.41 -0.62 -12.26
CA ASN A 63 -16.86 -1.67 -13.14
C ASN A 63 -17.06 -1.29 -14.62
N GLN A 64 -18.23 -0.77 -14.98
CA GLN A 64 -18.48 -0.28 -16.33
C GLN A 64 -17.54 0.88 -16.69
N MET A 65 -17.44 1.89 -15.84
CA MET A 65 -16.54 3.02 -16.04
C MET A 65 -15.08 2.58 -16.18
N GLN A 66 -14.64 1.60 -15.37
CA GLN A 66 -13.27 1.07 -15.50
C GLN A 66 -13.03 0.44 -16.88
N SER A 67 -14.02 -0.22 -17.46
CA SER A 67 -13.89 -0.83 -18.80
C SER A 67 -13.94 0.20 -19.94
N GLU A 68 -14.55 1.35 -19.71
CA GLU A 68 -14.75 2.41 -20.72
C GLU A 68 -13.65 3.49 -20.69
N ILE A 69 -13.08 3.76 -19.49
CA ILE A 69 -12.06 4.80 -19.29
C ILE A 69 -10.67 4.19 -19.47
N PRO A 70 -9.93 4.52 -20.53
CA PRO A 70 -8.61 3.96 -20.76
C PRO A 70 -7.61 4.45 -19.72
N SER A 71 -6.81 3.52 -19.19
CA SER A 71 -5.61 3.88 -18.43
C SER A 71 -4.48 4.18 -19.40
N PRO A 72 -3.58 5.14 -19.08
CA PRO A 72 -2.37 5.35 -19.88
C PRO A 72 -1.37 4.18 -19.77
N TRP A 73 -1.60 3.23 -18.88
CA TRP A 73 -0.72 2.07 -18.63
C TRP A 73 -1.47 0.76 -18.85
N HIS A 74 -0.73 -0.27 -19.28
CA HIS A 74 -1.30 -1.59 -19.56
C HIS A 74 -1.45 -2.49 -18.32
N ASN A 75 -0.76 -2.16 -17.24
CA ASN A 75 -0.67 -2.97 -16.01
C ASN A 75 -1.07 -2.21 -14.73
N VAL A 76 -1.38 -0.92 -14.85
CA VAL A 76 -1.78 -0.07 -13.71
C VAL A 76 -3.13 0.60 -14.03
N ARG A 77 -4.15 0.29 -13.25
CA ARG A 77 -5.43 0.99 -13.33
C ARG A 77 -5.37 2.34 -12.63
N LEU A 78 -6.28 3.24 -12.97
CA LEU A 78 -6.39 4.53 -12.29
C LEU A 78 -6.69 4.34 -10.80
N ASP A 79 -5.99 5.09 -9.96
CA ASP A 79 -6.09 5.04 -8.49
C ASP A 79 -7.51 5.31 -7.98
N SER A 80 -8.29 6.08 -8.72
CA SER A 80 -9.70 6.34 -8.42
C SER A 80 -10.53 5.05 -8.34
N PHE A 81 -10.30 4.08 -9.21
CA PHE A 81 -10.99 2.80 -9.17
C PHE A 81 -10.49 1.94 -8.00
N THR A 82 -9.18 1.86 -7.79
CA THR A 82 -8.58 1.16 -6.64
C THR A 82 -9.17 1.65 -5.33
N TYR A 83 -9.17 2.96 -5.15
CA TYR A 83 -9.70 3.62 -3.97
C TYR A 83 -11.22 3.35 -3.79
N ARG A 84 -12.01 3.55 -4.85
CA ARG A 84 -13.47 3.36 -4.79
C ARG A 84 -13.85 1.91 -4.49
N PHE A 85 -13.22 0.95 -5.11
CA PHE A 85 -13.44 -0.47 -4.81
C PHE A 85 -13.05 -0.82 -3.38
N ALA A 86 -11.90 -0.34 -2.91
CA ALA A 86 -11.46 -0.53 -1.53
C ALA A 86 -12.44 0.07 -0.51
N LYS A 87 -12.97 1.28 -0.79
CA LYS A 87 -13.98 1.93 0.05
C LYS A 87 -15.29 1.13 0.08
N GLN A 88 -15.77 0.63 -1.06
CA GLN A 88 -16.96 -0.24 -1.12
C GLN A 88 -16.74 -1.54 -0.34
N TYR A 89 -15.56 -2.13 -0.45
CA TYR A 89 -15.21 -3.33 0.32
C TYR A 89 -15.18 -3.05 1.83
N LEU A 90 -14.54 -1.97 2.25
CA LEU A 90 -14.47 -1.54 3.64
C LEU A 90 -15.88 -1.42 4.26
N LEU A 91 -16.78 -0.72 3.59
CA LEU A 91 -18.14 -0.46 4.09
C LEU A 91 -19.00 -1.73 4.17
N ASN A 92 -18.83 -2.66 3.22
CA ASN A 92 -19.73 -3.81 3.07
C ASN A 92 -19.16 -5.11 3.67
N LYS A 93 -17.84 -5.29 3.70
CA LYS A 93 -17.19 -6.51 4.19
C LYS A 93 -16.50 -6.35 5.54
N GLN A 94 -16.30 -5.11 5.96
CA GLN A 94 -15.73 -4.77 7.26
C GLN A 94 -14.46 -5.56 7.62
N PRO A 95 -13.39 -5.47 6.78
CA PRO A 95 -12.14 -6.16 7.06
C PRO A 95 -11.47 -5.63 8.34
N ARG A 96 -10.66 -6.49 8.99
CA ARG A 96 -9.78 -6.09 10.11
C ARG A 96 -8.45 -5.53 9.63
N LEU A 97 -7.98 -5.96 8.46
CA LEU A 97 -6.83 -5.38 7.78
C LEU A 97 -7.19 -5.13 6.32
N LEU A 98 -7.09 -3.89 5.89
CA LEU A 98 -7.23 -3.45 4.51
C LEU A 98 -5.95 -2.76 4.05
N VAL A 99 -5.34 -3.29 3.00
CA VAL A 99 -4.18 -2.67 2.34
C VAL A 99 -4.65 -2.04 1.03
N ILE A 100 -4.29 -0.77 0.81
CA ILE A 100 -4.58 -0.05 -0.43
C ILE A 100 -3.26 0.42 -1.00
N SER A 101 -2.92 0.00 -2.21
CA SER A 101 -1.71 0.40 -2.93
C SER A 101 -2.08 1.18 -4.18
N LEU A 102 -1.77 2.48 -4.15
CA LEU A 102 -1.96 3.40 -5.27
C LEU A 102 -0.72 3.37 -6.17
N GLY A 103 -0.86 3.65 -7.46
CA GLY A 103 0.23 3.50 -8.44
C GLY A 103 0.51 4.74 -9.28
N GLU A 104 -0.46 5.66 -9.44
CA GLU A 104 -0.33 6.77 -10.41
C GLU A 104 0.88 7.68 -10.14
N THR A 105 1.26 7.90 -8.88
CA THR A 105 2.42 8.75 -8.56
C THR A 105 3.71 8.16 -9.13
N ASP A 106 3.88 6.84 -9.02
CA ASP A 106 5.07 6.16 -9.55
C ASP A 106 5.11 6.22 -11.07
N ASP A 107 4.02 5.85 -11.72
CA ASP A 107 3.95 5.74 -13.17
C ASP A 107 4.02 7.10 -13.88
N PHE A 108 3.38 8.14 -13.34
CA PHE A 108 3.54 9.50 -13.88
C PHE A 108 4.97 10.01 -13.74
N ALA A 109 5.65 9.69 -12.63
CA ALA A 109 7.05 10.06 -12.48
C ALA A 109 7.93 9.32 -13.49
N HIS A 110 7.77 8.01 -13.67
CA HIS A 110 8.49 7.24 -14.68
C HIS A 110 8.28 7.78 -16.09
N ASN A 111 7.10 8.30 -16.39
CA ASN A 111 6.78 8.93 -17.67
C ASN A 111 7.26 10.39 -17.77
N GLY A 112 7.93 10.93 -16.76
CA GLY A 112 8.40 12.32 -16.74
C GLY A 112 7.28 13.36 -16.70
N LYS A 113 6.08 13.00 -16.26
CA LYS A 113 4.90 13.87 -16.21
C LYS A 113 4.78 14.52 -14.83
N TYR A 114 5.66 15.47 -14.53
CA TYR A 114 5.77 16.09 -13.20
C TYR A 114 4.46 16.69 -12.69
N ASP A 115 3.72 17.41 -13.53
CA ASP A 115 2.43 17.99 -13.15
C ASP A 115 1.39 16.93 -12.78
N ALA A 116 1.36 15.80 -13.53
CA ALA A 116 0.47 14.69 -13.26
C ALA A 116 0.90 13.95 -11.99
N TYR A 117 2.21 13.77 -11.77
CA TYR A 117 2.77 13.25 -10.52
C TYR A 117 2.30 14.04 -9.30
N LEU A 118 2.40 15.38 -9.33
CA LEU A 118 1.91 16.24 -8.24
C LEU A 118 0.39 16.19 -8.07
N LYS A 119 -0.36 16.12 -9.19
CA LYS A 119 -1.82 16.00 -9.15
C LYS A 119 -2.26 14.67 -8.55
N SER A 120 -1.61 13.57 -8.91
CA SER A 120 -1.92 12.24 -8.34
C SER A 120 -1.55 12.15 -6.86
N ALA A 121 -0.45 12.76 -6.42
CA ALA A 121 -0.11 12.88 -5.00
C ALA A 121 -1.19 13.65 -4.21
N LYS A 122 -1.66 14.78 -4.75
CA LYS A 122 -2.77 15.55 -4.17
C LYS A 122 -4.08 14.76 -4.15
N GLN A 123 -4.33 13.97 -5.18
CA GLN A 123 -5.51 13.11 -5.25
C GLN A 123 -5.44 12.00 -4.20
N SER A 124 -4.27 11.40 -3.99
CA SER A 124 -4.04 10.41 -2.94
C SER A 124 -4.30 10.99 -1.54
N ASP A 125 -3.86 12.23 -1.27
CA ASP A 125 -4.20 12.95 -0.02
C ASP A 125 -5.72 13.11 0.17
N ALA A 126 -6.44 13.44 -0.91
CA ALA A 126 -7.90 13.55 -0.86
C ALA A 126 -8.58 12.19 -0.58
N PHE A 127 -8.07 11.09 -1.15
CA PHE A 127 -8.56 9.74 -0.87
C PHE A 127 -8.31 9.33 0.58
N ILE A 128 -7.12 9.63 1.12
CA ILE A 128 -6.77 9.36 2.51
C ILE A 128 -7.71 10.10 3.46
N ARG A 129 -7.96 11.38 3.19
CA ARG A 129 -8.89 12.20 3.98
C ARG A 129 -10.31 11.64 3.96
N ASP A 130 -10.84 11.32 2.77
CA ASP A 130 -12.19 10.79 2.62
C ASP A 130 -12.30 9.39 3.27
N LEU A 131 -11.27 8.55 3.16
CA LEU A 131 -11.23 7.26 3.82
C LEU A 131 -11.24 7.41 5.34
N TRP A 132 -10.43 8.33 5.90
CA TRP A 132 -10.43 8.59 7.33
C TRP A 132 -11.79 9.09 7.82
N GLN A 133 -12.39 10.04 7.12
CA GLN A 133 -13.73 10.53 7.46
C GLN A 133 -14.78 9.41 7.40
N THR A 134 -14.71 8.55 6.40
CA THR A 134 -15.58 7.38 6.25
C THR A 134 -15.43 6.43 7.43
N ILE A 135 -14.20 6.11 7.83
CA ILE A 135 -13.87 5.27 8.98
C ILE A 135 -14.48 5.86 10.26
N GLN A 136 -14.31 7.17 10.50
CA GLN A 136 -14.83 7.84 11.70
C GLN A 136 -16.35 7.99 11.73
N GLN A 137 -17.03 7.78 10.60
CA GLN A 137 -18.49 7.78 10.49
C GLN A 137 -19.10 6.37 10.50
N THR A 138 -18.28 5.33 10.39
CA THR A 138 -18.75 3.94 10.28
C THR A 138 -18.76 3.26 11.65
N PRO A 139 -19.92 2.78 12.13
CA PRO A 139 -19.99 2.01 13.37
C PRO A 139 -19.06 0.80 13.35
N GLY A 140 -18.35 0.56 14.46
CA GLY A 140 -17.35 -0.51 14.60
C GLY A 140 -15.93 -0.12 14.16
N TYR A 141 -15.81 0.88 13.28
CA TYR A 141 -14.51 1.46 12.90
C TYR A 141 -14.19 2.75 13.63
N LYS A 142 -15.21 3.56 13.89
CA LYS A 142 -15.04 4.81 14.65
C LYS A 142 -14.28 4.56 15.94
N ASP A 143 -13.24 5.35 16.19
CA ASP A 143 -12.38 5.30 17.36
C ASP A 143 -11.71 3.91 17.63
N ASN A 144 -11.78 3.00 16.66
CA ASN A 144 -11.27 1.62 16.75
C ASN A 144 -10.42 1.23 15.52
N THR A 145 -9.96 2.20 14.75
CA THR A 145 -9.17 1.97 13.54
C THR A 145 -7.90 2.80 13.56
N THR A 146 -6.78 2.14 13.34
CA THR A 146 -5.50 2.80 13.09
C THR A 146 -5.20 2.79 11.59
N MET A 147 -4.88 3.96 11.03
CA MET A 147 -4.44 4.13 9.66
C MET A 147 -2.93 4.40 9.64
N ILE A 148 -2.20 3.64 8.84
CA ILE A 148 -0.77 3.85 8.55
C ILE A 148 -0.65 4.20 7.08
N ILE A 149 0.11 5.24 6.77
CA ILE A 149 0.34 5.76 5.43
C ILE A 149 1.85 5.79 5.21
N THR A 150 2.31 5.24 4.12
CA THR A 150 3.74 5.25 3.76
C THR A 150 3.90 5.10 2.25
N THR A 151 5.13 5.27 1.77
CA THR A 151 5.53 4.93 0.40
C THR A 151 6.39 3.67 0.43
N ASP A 152 6.39 2.92 -0.66
CA ASP A 152 7.23 1.72 -0.82
C ASP A 152 8.68 2.07 -1.14
N HIS A 153 8.92 3.22 -1.78
CA HIS A 153 10.23 3.82 -2.04
C HIS A 153 10.11 5.34 -2.19
N GLY A 154 11.25 6.01 -2.14
CA GLY A 154 11.40 7.41 -2.52
C GLY A 154 11.73 7.55 -4.00
N ARG A 155 12.34 8.69 -4.35
CA ARG A 155 12.76 9.01 -5.73
C ARG A 155 14.15 9.62 -5.74
N GLY A 156 14.78 9.64 -6.91
CA GLY A 156 16.01 10.38 -7.11
C GLY A 156 15.85 11.84 -6.71
N SER A 157 16.90 12.40 -6.13
CA SER A 157 16.91 13.75 -5.56
C SER A 157 17.37 14.84 -6.55
N HIS A 158 17.70 14.46 -7.79
CA HIS A 158 18.18 15.38 -8.82
C HIS A 158 17.24 15.46 -10.01
N ALA A 159 17.36 16.52 -10.81
CA ALA A 159 16.50 16.78 -11.97
C ALA A 159 16.59 15.70 -13.05
N ASP A 160 17.70 14.98 -13.15
CA ASP A 160 17.97 13.92 -14.12
C ASP A 160 17.61 12.51 -13.63
N ASP A 161 17.29 12.34 -12.34
CA ASP A 161 17.00 11.04 -11.73
C ASP A 161 15.67 10.96 -10.94
N TRP A 162 14.96 12.08 -10.72
CA TRP A 162 13.69 12.11 -9.98
C TRP A 162 12.61 11.18 -10.56
N GLN A 163 12.69 10.85 -11.84
CA GLN A 163 11.78 9.92 -12.51
C GLN A 163 11.98 8.46 -12.08
N HIS A 164 13.08 8.18 -11.42
CA HIS A 164 13.55 6.83 -11.16
C HIS A 164 13.64 6.53 -9.67
N HIS A 165 13.63 5.25 -9.37
CA HIS A 165 13.96 4.68 -8.08
C HIS A 165 14.69 3.36 -8.33
N SER A 166 15.59 2.97 -7.50
CA SER A 166 16.17 1.61 -7.41
C SER A 166 17.49 1.61 -6.66
N SER A 167 17.77 0.53 -5.98
CA SER A 167 19.05 0.33 -5.35
C SER A 167 20.15 0.05 -6.38
N LYS A 168 21.40 0.36 -6.03
CA LYS A 168 22.59 -0.02 -6.80
C LYS A 168 22.57 -1.50 -7.20
N ARG A 169 22.19 -2.39 -6.28
CA ARG A 169 22.12 -3.84 -6.53
C ARG A 169 21.08 -4.21 -7.59
N ALA A 170 19.96 -3.52 -7.60
CA ALA A 170 18.90 -3.78 -8.58
C ALA A 170 19.34 -3.32 -9.99
N LEU A 171 19.89 -2.12 -10.09
CA LEU A 171 20.36 -1.55 -11.36
C LEU A 171 21.60 -2.28 -11.92
N ALA A 172 22.45 -2.84 -11.06
CA ALA A 172 23.58 -3.65 -11.48
C ALA A 172 23.22 -4.94 -12.26
N ARG A 173 21.92 -5.28 -12.33
CA ARG A 173 21.42 -6.42 -13.12
C ARG A 173 21.37 -6.13 -14.63
N SER A 174 21.47 -4.85 -15.05
CA SER A 174 21.56 -4.46 -16.46
C SER A 174 22.78 -3.56 -16.67
N GLU A 175 23.46 -3.72 -17.80
CA GLU A 175 24.61 -2.86 -18.13
C GLU A 175 24.22 -1.39 -18.28
N GLN A 176 23.04 -1.09 -18.84
CA GLN A 176 22.52 0.28 -18.95
C GLN A 176 22.29 0.91 -17.57
N GLY A 177 21.64 0.17 -16.65
CA GLY A 177 21.38 0.64 -15.30
C GLY A 177 22.68 0.91 -14.54
N LYS A 178 23.65 0.00 -14.68
CA LYS A 178 24.97 0.10 -14.07
C LYS A 178 25.78 1.31 -14.58
N GLN A 179 25.74 1.56 -15.90
CA GLN A 179 26.43 2.69 -16.52
C GLN A 179 25.77 4.04 -16.20
N ARG A 180 24.44 4.11 -16.29
CA ARG A 180 23.70 5.35 -16.07
C ARG A 180 23.64 5.73 -14.59
N PHE A 181 23.50 4.76 -13.68
CA PHE A 181 23.34 4.97 -12.26
C PHE A 181 24.27 4.06 -11.43
N PRO A 182 25.58 4.31 -11.46
CA PRO A 182 26.57 3.42 -10.83
C PRO A 182 26.43 3.30 -9.31
N ASN A 183 25.79 4.27 -8.67
CA ASN A 183 25.54 4.30 -7.23
C ASN A 183 24.09 3.93 -6.84
N GLY A 184 23.27 3.53 -7.79
CA GLY A 184 21.82 3.45 -7.60
C GLY A 184 21.16 4.81 -7.78
N ILE A 185 19.86 4.89 -7.52
CA ILE A 185 19.11 6.16 -7.50
C ILE A 185 19.18 6.69 -6.07
N VAL A 186 20.07 7.64 -5.84
CA VAL A 186 20.26 8.26 -4.50
C VAL A 186 19.02 9.06 -4.11
N GLY A 187 18.52 8.81 -2.90
CA GLY A 187 17.26 9.39 -2.42
C GLY A 187 16.07 8.44 -2.50
N SER A 188 16.13 7.43 -3.38
CA SER A 188 15.04 6.45 -3.51
C SER A 188 14.85 5.55 -2.29
N GLU A 189 15.84 5.48 -1.41
CA GLU A 189 15.78 4.80 -0.12
C GLU A 189 15.04 5.60 0.96
N HIS A 190 14.87 6.90 0.78
CA HIS A 190 14.22 7.78 1.75
C HIS A 190 12.72 7.74 1.59
N ILE A 191 12.04 7.20 2.59
CA ILE A 191 10.58 7.15 2.68
C ILE A 191 10.11 7.82 3.97
N TRP A 192 8.84 8.12 4.02
CA TRP A 192 8.17 8.66 5.21
C TRP A 192 7.07 7.73 5.67
N LEU A 193 6.65 7.88 6.92
CA LEU A 193 5.49 7.19 7.47
C LEU A 193 4.67 8.17 8.29
N ALA A 194 3.36 8.14 8.11
CA ALA A 194 2.40 8.79 8.99
C ALA A 194 1.43 7.76 9.57
N ALA A 195 0.99 7.99 10.80
CA ALA A 195 0.03 7.11 11.45
C ALA A 195 -0.95 7.92 12.30
N ILE A 196 -2.21 7.48 12.32
CA ILE A 196 -3.28 8.08 13.11
C ILE A 196 -4.22 6.99 13.60
N GLY A 197 -4.66 7.07 14.83
CA GLY A 197 -5.61 6.12 15.41
C GLY A 197 -5.45 5.93 16.91
N PRO A 198 -6.28 5.07 17.51
CA PRO A 198 -6.29 4.87 18.96
C PRO A 198 -4.97 4.30 19.51
N ASP A 199 -4.23 3.50 18.72
CA ASP A 199 -2.97 2.87 19.13
C ASP A 199 -1.74 3.78 18.94
N ILE A 200 -1.92 4.97 18.35
CA ILE A 200 -0.84 5.87 17.97
C ILE A 200 -0.72 7.01 18.98
N LYS A 201 0.52 7.32 19.39
CA LYS A 201 0.83 8.49 20.21
C LYS A 201 0.57 9.79 19.42
N ALA A 202 -0.10 10.75 20.02
CA ALA A 202 -0.34 12.07 19.41
C ALA A 202 0.88 13.01 19.62
N THR A 203 2.02 12.64 19.06
CA THR A 203 3.31 13.33 19.27
C THR A 203 3.70 14.29 18.14
N GLY A 204 2.90 14.34 17.05
CA GLY A 204 3.26 15.11 15.86
C GLY A 204 4.49 14.54 15.14
N LEU A 205 5.37 15.38 14.63
CA LEU A 205 6.57 14.96 13.93
C LEU A 205 7.58 14.34 14.91
N ILE A 206 7.96 13.09 14.66
CA ILE A 206 8.95 12.37 15.45
C ILE A 206 10.29 12.36 14.72
N LYS A 207 11.36 12.62 15.45
CA LYS A 207 12.74 12.37 15.02
C LYS A 207 13.22 11.14 15.81
N PRO A 208 13.20 9.93 15.23
CA PRO A 208 13.63 8.73 15.92
C PRO A 208 15.13 8.80 16.24
N SER A 209 15.54 8.21 17.36
CA SER A 209 16.95 8.14 17.76
C SER A 209 17.78 7.21 16.86
N ASN A 210 17.13 6.26 16.21
CA ASN A 210 17.72 5.35 15.25
C ASN A 210 16.99 5.42 13.92
N GLU A 211 17.68 5.08 12.83
CA GLU A 211 17.08 4.96 11.52
C GLU A 211 15.95 3.91 11.53
N LEU A 212 14.75 4.33 11.14
CA LEU A 212 13.61 3.41 10.94
C LEU A 212 13.71 2.75 9.57
N LYS A 213 13.24 1.51 9.49
CA LYS A 213 13.26 0.72 8.25
C LYS A 213 11.86 0.27 7.86
N GLN A 214 11.59 0.26 6.56
CA GLN A 214 10.33 -0.24 5.99
C GLN A 214 9.94 -1.64 6.52
N ALA A 215 10.92 -2.50 6.76
CA ALA A 215 10.70 -3.83 7.33
C ALA A 215 10.00 -3.82 8.70
N GLN A 216 9.99 -2.70 9.42
CA GLN A 216 9.31 -2.55 10.72
C GLN A 216 7.81 -2.32 10.58
N VAL A 217 7.33 -1.86 9.41
CA VAL A 217 5.90 -1.55 9.18
C VAL A 217 5.04 -2.79 9.40
N ALA A 218 5.43 -3.93 8.84
CA ALA A 218 4.70 -5.19 9.00
C ALA A 218 4.58 -5.61 10.46
N ALA A 219 5.66 -5.53 11.22
CA ALA A 219 5.67 -5.84 12.66
C ALA A 219 4.81 -4.85 13.47
N THR A 220 4.80 -3.58 13.09
CA THR A 220 3.96 -2.55 13.69
C THR A 220 2.47 -2.84 13.48
N VAL A 221 2.08 -3.21 12.26
CA VAL A 221 0.71 -3.62 11.94
C VAL A 221 0.29 -4.84 12.77
N LEU A 222 1.14 -5.87 12.85
CA LEU A 222 0.85 -7.05 13.66
C LEU A 222 0.68 -6.69 15.15
N ASN A 223 1.54 -5.84 15.68
CA ASN A 223 1.46 -5.38 17.08
C ASN A 223 0.13 -4.67 17.36
N ILE A 224 -0.30 -3.74 16.50
CA ILE A 224 -1.59 -3.05 16.61
C ILE A 224 -2.76 -4.05 16.58
N LEU A 225 -2.65 -5.11 15.79
CA LEU A 225 -3.68 -6.16 15.70
C LEU A 225 -3.60 -7.19 16.84
N GLY A 226 -2.71 -7.01 17.82
CA GLY A 226 -2.52 -7.92 18.96
C GLY A 226 -1.81 -9.23 18.62
N VAL A 227 -1.13 -9.30 17.47
CA VAL A 227 -0.43 -10.50 17.00
C VAL A 227 1.06 -10.38 17.23
N ASN A 228 1.65 -11.38 17.88
CA ASN A 228 3.08 -11.42 18.12
C ASN A 228 3.86 -11.67 16.83
N SER A 229 4.57 -10.66 16.38
CA SER A 229 5.36 -10.70 15.12
C SER A 229 6.44 -11.79 15.12
N GLN A 230 7.04 -12.10 16.28
CA GLN A 230 8.07 -13.14 16.38
C GLN A 230 7.49 -14.55 16.25
N GLN A 231 6.20 -14.76 16.57
CA GLN A 231 5.50 -16.03 16.30
C GLN A 231 5.18 -16.19 14.82
N VAL A 232 4.94 -15.07 14.12
CA VAL A 232 4.71 -15.07 12.65
C VAL A 232 6.02 -15.34 11.91
N ASN A 233 7.09 -14.63 12.27
CA ASN A 233 8.43 -14.85 11.72
C ASN A 233 9.49 -14.40 12.75
N PRO A 234 10.28 -15.33 13.31
CA PRO A 234 11.32 -14.99 14.29
C PRO A 234 12.39 -14.01 13.80
N LYS A 235 12.54 -13.86 12.47
CA LYS A 235 13.48 -12.92 11.85
C LYS A 235 12.85 -11.57 11.48
N MET A 236 11.58 -11.35 11.84
CA MET A 236 10.90 -10.08 11.57
C MET A 236 11.53 -8.94 12.37
N ALA A 237 11.63 -7.77 11.76
CA ALA A 237 12.08 -6.57 12.45
C ALA A 237 11.14 -6.23 13.62
N ALA A 238 11.66 -5.54 14.63
CA ALA A 238 10.84 -5.07 15.74
C ALA A 238 9.84 -3.99 15.27
N PRO A 239 8.66 -3.85 15.90
CA PRO A 239 7.72 -2.78 15.58
C PRO A 239 8.32 -1.40 15.91
N ILE A 240 7.78 -0.36 15.30
CA ILE A 240 8.16 1.04 15.53
C ILE A 240 7.53 1.49 16.85
N LYS A 241 8.25 1.28 17.95
CA LYS A 241 7.77 1.57 19.31
C LYS A 241 7.57 3.06 19.58
N GLU A 242 8.26 3.91 18.85
CA GLU A 242 8.22 5.36 18.98
C GLU A 242 6.82 5.93 18.71
N ILE A 243 6.06 5.31 17.80
CA ILE A 243 4.71 5.75 17.44
C ILE A 243 3.60 5.04 18.23
N LEU A 244 3.87 3.89 18.84
CA LEU A 244 2.88 3.08 19.56
C LEU A 244 2.66 3.59 21.00
N LYS A 245 1.38 3.52 21.45
CA LYS A 245 1.02 3.79 22.87
C LYS A 245 1.50 2.71 23.81
#